data_5d8d4b50c4c1a584cb825b849c3edf18
#
_entry.id   5d8d4b50c4c1a584cb825b849c3edf18
#
_cell.length_a   1.000
_cell.length_b   1.000
_cell.length_c   1.000
_cell.angle_alpha   90.00
_cell.angle_beta   90.00
_cell.angle_gamma   90.00
#
_symmetry.space_group_name_H-M   'P 1'
#
loop_
_entity.id
_entity.type
_entity.pdbx_description
1 polymer ?
#
loop_
_entity_poly.entity_id
_entity_poly.type
_entity_poly.pdbx_seq_one_letter_code
_entity_poly.pdbx_strand_id
1 'polypeptide(L)'
;MTQTALVLLDVQVNMFAPEATVYAGERVLEAIARLISAARANNAAVVYVQHNGGPDDPDAPGSAGWQLHEVCKLQAGDLVVQKETPNAFLHTDLAEMLRQREIKQLVLAGFQTELCIDTTCRAAWSRGFRVSLAADAHSTFDGETLKAAQIIAHHNSVLRNFAKVYSTTNITF
;
A
#
# COMPACT_ATOMS: atom_id res chain seq x y z
N MET A 1 -16.57 11.20 -10.57
CA MET A 1 -15.53 10.36 -9.93
C MET A 1 -15.24 10.96 -8.58
N THR A 2 -14.99 10.13 -7.57
CA THR A 2 -14.54 10.64 -6.26
C THR A 2 -13.13 11.22 -6.42
N GLN A 3 -12.77 12.18 -5.55
CA GLN A 3 -11.40 12.73 -5.51
C GLN A 3 -10.48 11.86 -4.62
N THR A 4 -10.83 10.60 -4.43
CA THR A 4 -10.14 9.65 -3.58
C THR A 4 -9.56 8.50 -4.42
N ALA A 5 -8.35 8.08 -4.11
CA ALA A 5 -7.74 6.86 -4.66
C ALA A 5 -7.36 5.89 -3.54
N LEU A 6 -7.57 4.60 -3.77
CA LEU A 6 -6.95 3.53 -3.02
C LEU A 6 -5.57 3.28 -3.61
N VAL A 7 -4.52 3.38 -2.80
CA VAL A 7 -3.13 3.11 -3.18
C VAL A 7 -2.65 1.90 -2.40
N LEU A 8 -2.42 0.81 -3.12
CA LEU A 8 -1.96 -0.46 -2.59
C LEU A 8 -0.46 -0.59 -2.85
N LEU A 9 0.33 -0.61 -1.78
CA LEU A 9 1.78 -0.64 -1.83
C LEU A 9 2.29 -2.08 -1.71
N ASP A 10 3.01 -2.55 -2.71
CA ASP A 10 3.80 -3.78 -2.71
C ASP A 10 3.01 -5.03 -2.26
N VAL A 11 1.76 -5.14 -2.70
CA VAL A 11 0.93 -6.33 -2.45
C VAL A 11 1.36 -7.42 -3.45
N GLN A 12 2.57 -7.94 -3.24
CA GLN A 12 3.26 -8.87 -4.13
C GLN A 12 3.41 -10.25 -3.48
N VAL A 13 3.62 -11.26 -4.31
CA VAL A 13 3.67 -12.68 -3.91
C VAL A 13 4.81 -12.94 -2.92
N ASN A 14 5.97 -12.27 -3.06
CA ASN A 14 7.11 -12.44 -2.16
C ASN A 14 6.80 -12.13 -0.69
N MET A 15 5.81 -11.27 -0.41
CA MET A 15 5.40 -10.95 0.97
C MET A 15 4.73 -12.13 1.69
N PHE A 16 4.38 -13.18 0.96
CA PHE A 16 3.64 -14.35 1.43
C PHE A 16 4.37 -15.66 1.15
N ALA A 17 5.68 -15.58 0.92
CA ALA A 17 6.51 -16.76 0.70
C ALA A 17 6.47 -17.70 1.93
N PRO A 18 6.39 -19.02 1.74
CA PRO A 18 6.27 -19.96 2.85
C PRO A 18 7.38 -19.85 3.91
N GLU A 19 8.57 -19.50 3.48
CA GLU A 19 9.76 -19.31 4.32
C GLU A 19 9.78 -17.99 5.09
N ALA A 20 9.03 -16.99 4.65
CA ALA A 20 9.00 -15.67 5.26
C ALA A 20 7.69 -14.94 4.93
N THR A 21 6.65 -15.23 5.68
CA THR A 21 5.34 -14.57 5.52
C THR A 21 5.21 -13.38 6.46
N VAL A 22 4.66 -12.27 5.96
CA VAL A 22 4.32 -11.09 6.77
C VAL A 22 3.36 -11.44 7.90
N TYR A 23 3.47 -10.72 9.01
CA TYR A 23 2.60 -10.92 10.17
C TYR A 23 1.12 -10.77 9.80
N ALA A 24 0.29 -11.74 10.23
CA ALA A 24 -1.16 -11.77 9.99
C ALA A 24 -1.57 -11.60 8.51
N GLY A 25 -0.75 -12.09 7.57
CA GLY A 25 -0.86 -11.84 6.13
C GLY A 25 -2.26 -12.11 5.56
N GLU A 26 -2.90 -13.24 5.91
CA GLU A 26 -4.26 -13.57 5.45
C GLU A 26 -5.29 -12.51 5.86
N ARG A 27 -5.25 -12.04 7.11
CA ARG A 27 -6.17 -11.01 7.60
C ARG A 27 -5.97 -9.68 6.86
N VAL A 28 -4.71 -9.34 6.56
CA VAL A 28 -4.37 -8.14 5.79
C VAL A 28 -4.87 -8.26 4.36
N LEU A 29 -4.73 -9.41 3.71
CA LEU A 29 -5.29 -9.66 2.39
C LEU A 29 -6.81 -9.55 2.35
N GLU A 30 -7.50 -10.08 3.36
CA GLU A 30 -8.95 -9.91 3.50
C GLU A 30 -9.35 -8.43 3.64
N ALA A 31 -8.59 -7.67 4.45
CA ALA A 31 -8.81 -6.23 4.61
C ALA A 31 -8.58 -5.47 3.30
N ILE A 32 -7.51 -5.80 2.57
CA ILE A 32 -7.23 -5.25 1.23
C ILE A 32 -8.35 -5.57 0.24
N ALA A 33 -8.85 -6.81 0.22
CA ALA A 33 -9.96 -7.21 -0.63
C ALA A 33 -11.22 -6.37 -0.37
N ARG A 34 -11.53 -6.10 0.92
CA ARG A 34 -12.63 -5.22 1.30
C ARG A 34 -12.43 -3.78 0.80
N LEU A 35 -11.21 -3.24 0.93
CA LEU A 35 -10.89 -1.90 0.43
C LEU A 35 -11.04 -1.80 -1.09
N ILE A 36 -10.53 -2.79 -1.84
CA ILE A 36 -10.67 -2.84 -3.30
C ILE A 36 -12.16 -2.84 -3.69
N SER A 37 -12.95 -3.69 -3.05
CA SER A 37 -14.39 -3.77 -3.31
C SER A 37 -15.11 -2.46 -2.99
N ALA A 38 -14.78 -1.82 -1.86
CA ALA A 38 -15.37 -0.54 -1.46
C ALA A 38 -14.95 0.60 -2.41
N ALA A 39 -13.68 0.67 -2.81
CA ALA A 39 -13.18 1.66 -3.75
C ALA A 39 -13.93 1.56 -5.09
N ARG A 40 -14.06 0.36 -5.63
CA ARG A 40 -14.77 0.11 -6.90
C ARG A 40 -16.25 0.44 -6.81
N ALA A 41 -16.93 0.05 -5.73
CA ALA A 41 -18.35 0.36 -5.52
C ALA A 41 -18.62 1.87 -5.48
N ASN A 42 -17.61 2.68 -5.11
CA ASN A 42 -17.69 4.14 -5.06
C ASN A 42 -17.01 4.83 -6.26
N ASN A 43 -16.62 4.09 -7.30
CA ASN A 43 -15.90 4.62 -8.47
C ASN A 43 -14.62 5.39 -8.11
N ALA A 44 -13.95 5.01 -7.02
CA ALA A 44 -12.65 5.52 -6.66
C ALA A 44 -11.56 4.85 -7.50
N ALA A 45 -10.52 5.60 -7.82
CA ALA A 45 -9.37 5.04 -8.53
C ALA A 45 -8.64 4.01 -7.65
N VAL A 46 -8.20 2.90 -8.26
CA VAL A 46 -7.33 1.91 -7.62
C VAL A 46 -5.96 1.98 -8.27
N VAL A 47 -4.94 2.15 -7.43
CA VAL A 47 -3.54 2.24 -7.83
C VAL A 47 -2.77 1.12 -7.15
N TYR A 48 -2.14 0.27 -7.95
CA TYR A 48 -1.21 -0.74 -7.49
C TYR A 48 0.21 -0.22 -7.65
N VAL A 49 0.91 -0.07 -6.55
CA VAL A 49 2.34 0.24 -6.56
C VAL A 49 3.10 -1.07 -6.39
N GLN A 50 3.99 -1.35 -7.33
CA GLN A 50 4.75 -2.60 -7.41
C GLN A 50 6.23 -2.29 -7.24
N HIS A 51 6.88 -2.94 -6.28
CA HIS A 51 8.31 -2.79 -6.06
C HIS A 51 9.11 -3.63 -7.06
N ASN A 52 10.12 -3.03 -7.61
CA ASN A 52 11.14 -3.69 -8.42
C ASN A 52 12.39 -3.88 -7.54
N GLY A 53 12.59 -5.08 -7.03
CA GLY A 53 13.79 -5.46 -6.31
C GLY A 53 15.03 -5.54 -7.20
N GLY A 54 16.19 -5.69 -6.58
CA GLY A 54 17.43 -5.94 -7.31
C GLY A 54 17.45 -7.31 -8.02
N PRO A 55 18.48 -7.58 -8.83
CA PRO A 55 18.51 -8.79 -9.66
C PRO A 55 18.44 -10.11 -8.88
N ASP A 56 18.91 -10.11 -7.63
CA ASP A 56 18.96 -11.28 -6.78
C ASP A 56 17.85 -11.28 -5.71
N ASP A 57 16.98 -10.27 -5.71
CA ASP A 57 15.89 -10.17 -4.73
C ASP A 57 14.69 -11.04 -5.14
N PRO A 58 13.89 -11.53 -4.18
CA PRO A 58 12.68 -12.32 -4.45
C PRO A 58 11.66 -11.60 -5.34
N ASP A 59 11.66 -10.26 -5.32
CA ASP A 59 10.82 -9.38 -6.13
C ASP A 59 11.57 -8.71 -7.29
N ALA A 60 12.62 -9.35 -7.80
CA ALA A 60 13.25 -8.94 -9.05
C ALA A 60 12.22 -8.95 -10.20
N PRO A 61 12.19 -7.91 -11.06
CA PRO A 61 11.23 -7.83 -12.15
C PRO A 61 11.16 -9.10 -13.01
N GLY A 62 9.95 -9.65 -13.17
CA GLY A 62 9.69 -10.89 -13.90
C GLY A 62 9.77 -12.16 -13.07
N SER A 63 10.24 -12.12 -11.82
CA SER A 63 10.20 -13.27 -10.92
C SER A 63 8.77 -13.61 -10.49
N ALA A 64 8.55 -14.81 -9.94
CA ALA A 64 7.26 -15.19 -9.37
C ALA A 64 6.89 -14.30 -8.18
N GLY A 65 7.87 -13.97 -7.33
CA GLY A 65 7.68 -13.12 -6.15
C GLY A 65 7.34 -11.67 -6.48
N TRP A 66 7.78 -11.18 -7.64
CA TRP A 66 7.47 -9.84 -8.13
C TRP A 66 6.01 -9.65 -8.52
N GLN A 67 5.32 -10.71 -8.92
CA GLN A 67 3.93 -10.61 -9.35
C GLN A 67 3.03 -10.03 -8.26
N LEU A 68 2.06 -9.23 -8.66
CA LEU A 68 1.00 -8.80 -7.75
C LEU A 68 0.24 -10.01 -7.23
N HIS A 69 -0.06 -10.02 -5.95
CA HIS A 69 -0.86 -11.08 -5.34
C HIS A 69 -2.24 -11.16 -5.98
N GLU A 70 -2.82 -12.36 -6.08
CA GLU A 70 -4.10 -12.61 -6.73
C GLU A 70 -5.28 -11.80 -6.15
N VAL A 71 -5.19 -11.35 -4.90
CA VAL A 71 -6.18 -10.47 -4.27
C VAL A 71 -6.38 -9.16 -5.04
N CYS A 72 -5.34 -8.70 -5.74
CA CYS A 72 -5.36 -7.41 -6.45
C CYS A 72 -6.37 -7.38 -7.61
N LYS A 73 -6.55 -8.50 -8.33
CA LYS A 73 -7.57 -8.67 -9.40
C LYS A 73 -7.69 -7.45 -10.30
N LEU A 74 -6.59 -7.09 -10.98
CA LEU A 74 -6.51 -5.94 -11.88
C LEU A 74 -7.71 -5.87 -12.83
N GLN A 75 -8.24 -4.67 -13.00
CA GLN A 75 -9.34 -4.38 -13.94
C GLN A 75 -8.98 -3.24 -14.89
N ALA A 76 -9.70 -3.14 -15.97
CA ALA A 76 -9.55 -2.01 -16.89
C ALA A 76 -9.80 -0.68 -16.15
N GLY A 77 -8.87 0.25 -16.27
CA GLY A 77 -8.90 1.55 -15.59
C GLY A 77 -8.09 1.61 -14.29
N ASP A 78 -7.68 0.49 -13.73
CA ASP A 78 -6.72 0.46 -12.62
C ASP A 78 -5.35 0.99 -13.07
N LEU A 79 -4.62 1.60 -12.15
CA LEU A 79 -3.28 2.11 -12.40
C LEU A 79 -2.24 1.16 -11.81
N VAL A 80 -1.16 0.95 -12.55
CA VAL A 80 0.02 0.25 -12.04
C VAL A 80 1.22 1.18 -12.13
N VAL A 81 1.92 1.35 -11.01
CA VAL A 81 3.13 2.17 -10.90
C VAL A 81 4.25 1.30 -10.36
N GLN A 82 5.37 1.26 -11.04
CA GLN A 82 6.56 0.56 -10.56
C GLN A 82 7.52 1.51 -9.86
N LYS A 83 8.19 1.05 -8.82
CA LYS A 83 9.16 1.81 -8.03
C LYS A 83 10.33 0.94 -7.60
N GLU A 84 11.47 1.58 -7.35
CA GLU A 84 12.70 0.94 -6.85
C GLU A 84 13.09 1.42 -5.44
N THR A 85 12.26 2.28 -4.83
CA THR A 85 12.54 2.88 -3.52
C THR A 85 11.32 2.72 -2.59
N PRO A 86 11.48 2.87 -1.27
CA PRO A 86 10.35 2.86 -0.35
C PRO A 86 9.33 3.98 -0.61
N ASN A 87 9.74 5.09 -1.23
CA ASN A 87 8.86 6.20 -1.55
C ASN A 87 8.19 6.01 -2.91
N ALA A 88 6.88 5.76 -2.91
CA ALA A 88 6.13 5.55 -4.15
C ALA A 88 6.09 6.77 -5.09
N PHE A 89 6.48 7.95 -4.62
CA PHE A 89 6.53 9.19 -5.42
C PHE A 89 7.92 9.50 -5.97
N LEU A 90 8.96 8.78 -5.52
CA LEU A 90 10.34 9.06 -5.92
C LEU A 90 10.67 8.32 -7.22
N HIS A 91 11.02 9.09 -8.26
CA HIS A 91 11.34 8.58 -9.61
C HIS A 91 10.20 7.78 -10.25
N THR A 92 8.93 8.17 -9.98
CA THR A 92 7.74 7.55 -10.55
C THR A 92 6.77 8.62 -11.07
N ASP A 93 5.84 8.21 -11.91
CA ASP A 93 4.80 9.09 -12.44
C ASP A 93 3.56 9.18 -11.53
N LEU A 94 3.58 8.59 -10.32
CA LEU A 94 2.43 8.49 -9.43
C LEU A 94 1.77 9.86 -9.16
N ALA A 95 2.58 10.88 -8.83
CA ALA A 95 2.05 12.21 -8.54
C ALA A 95 1.31 12.83 -9.74
N GLU A 96 1.87 12.65 -10.95
CA GLU A 96 1.27 13.13 -12.19
C GLU A 96 -0.04 12.39 -12.51
N MET A 97 -0.04 11.07 -12.41
CA MET A 97 -1.21 10.22 -12.64
C MET A 97 -2.37 10.56 -11.71
N LEU A 98 -2.07 10.83 -10.44
CA LEU A 98 -3.07 11.28 -9.44
C LEU A 98 -3.60 12.68 -9.77
N ARG A 99 -2.73 13.61 -10.14
CA ARG A 99 -3.12 14.99 -10.49
C ARG A 99 -4.02 15.03 -11.73
N GLN A 100 -3.69 14.26 -12.76
CA GLN A 100 -4.50 14.18 -13.98
C GLN A 100 -5.93 13.67 -13.72
N ARG A 101 -6.13 12.92 -12.63
CA ARG A 101 -7.43 12.43 -12.18
C ARG A 101 -8.07 13.29 -11.09
N GLU A 102 -7.49 14.46 -10.80
CA GLU A 102 -7.95 15.39 -9.76
C GLU A 102 -8.07 14.73 -8.36
N ILE A 103 -7.26 13.71 -8.09
CA ILE A 103 -7.23 13.02 -6.80
C ILE A 103 -6.61 13.94 -5.75
N LYS A 104 -7.28 14.06 -4.61
CA LYS A 104 -6.87 14.89 -3.47
C LYS A 104 -6.73 14.11 -2.16
N GLN A 105 -7.27 12.91 -2.13
CA GLN A 105 -7.24 12.04 -0.95
C GLN A 105 -6.73 10.65 -1.33
N LEU A 106 -5.85 10.12 -0.50
CA LEU A 106 -5.31 8.77 -0.67
C LEU A 106 -5.70 7.90 0.52
N VAL A 107 -6.13 6.69 0.23
CA VAL A 107 -6.25 5.60 1.21
C VAL A 107 -5.07 4.67 0.97
N LEU A 108 -4.22 4.49 1.98
CA LEU A 108 -3.01 3.66 1.87
C LEU A 108 -3.21 2.32 2.58
N ALA A 109 -2.75 1.26 1.93
CA ALA A 109 -2.67 -0.10 2.47
C ALA A 109 -1.53 -0.87 1.79
N GLY A 110 -1.08 -2.01 2.35
CA GLY A 110 -0.04 -2.87 1.77
C GLY A 110 1.19 -3.06 2.65
N PHE A 111 2.38 -3.11 2.07
CA PHE A 111 3.61 -3.58 2.74
C PHE A 111 4.81 -2.69 2.36
N GLN A 112 5.91 -2.65 3.14
CA GLN A 112 5.99 -3.00 4.56
C GLN A 112 5.67 -1.75 5.38
N THR A 113 5.16 -1.95 6.61
CA THR A 113 4.70 -0.88 7.51
C THR A 113 5.72 0.23 7.71
N GLU A 114 6.94 -0.13 8.14
CA GLU A 114 8.02 0.80 8.50
C GLU A 114 8.80 1.33 7.28
N LEU A 115 8.59 0.74 6.10
CA LEU A 115 9.27 1.10 4.87
C LEU A 115 8.33 1.84 3.91
N CYS A 116 7.70 1.11 3.01
CA CYS A 116 6.94 1.73 1.91
C CYS A 116 5.67 2.42 2.37
N ILE A 117 4.99 1.89 3.41
CA ILE A 117 3.80 2.52 4.00
C ILE A 117 4.18 3.83 4.70
N ASP A 118 5.12 3.79 5.65
CA ASP A 118 5.55 4.98 6.41
C ASP A 118 6.09 6.07 5.46
N THR A 119 7.03 5.69 4.60
CA THR A 119 7.69 6.64 3.68
C THR A 119 6.70 7.27 2.71
N THR A 120 5.84 6.47 2.08
CA THR A 120 4.85 6.98 1.13
C THR A 120 3.78 7.82 1.81
N CYS A 121 3.35 7.47 3.03
CA CYS A 121 2.40 8.25 3.82
C CYS A 121 2.91 9.67 4.07
N ARG A 122 4.15 9.81 4.55
CA ARG A 122 4.79 11.11 4.79
C ARG A 122 5.01 11.88 3.49
N ALA A 123 5.44 11.18 2.42
CA ALA A 123 5.66 11.77 1.12
C ALA A 123 4.35 12.28 0.47
N ALA A 124 3.24 11.57 0.65
CA ALA A 124 1.91 11.99 0.22
C ALA A 124 1.45 13.25 0.97
N TRP A 125 1.56 13.22 2.31
CA TRP A 125 1.22 14.36 3.15
C TRP A 125 2.02 15.61 2.79
N SER A 126 3.34 15.49 2.59
CA SER A 126 4.21 16.61 2.21
C SER A 126 3.88 17.20 0.83
N ARG A 127 3.19 16.45 -0.03
CA ARG A 127 2.69 16.88 -1.34
C ARG A 127 1.29 17.47 -1.29
N GLY A 128 0.70 17.61 -0.10
CA GLY A 128 -0.62 18.21 0.11
C GLY A 128 -1.81 17.26 -0.07
N PHE A 129 -1.58 15.95 -0.22
CA PHE A 129 -2.68 14.99 -0.20
C PHE A 129 -3.26 14.83 1.20
N ARG A 130 -4.57 14.69 1.31
CA ARG A 130 -5.20 14.14 2.50
C ARG A 130 -4.96 12.64 2.51
N VAL A 131 -4.40 12.12 3.60
CA VAL A 131 -4.04 10.70 3.71
C VAL A 131 -4.92 10.02 4.75
N SER A 132 -5.46 8.86 4.40
CA SER A 132 -6.04 7.88 5.31
C SER A 132 -5.19 6.63 5.26
N LEU A 133 -4.77 6.11 6.42
CA LEU A 133 -4.08 4.83 6.54
C LEU A 133 -5.06 3.78 7.06
N ALA A 134 -5.16 2.66 6.36
CA ALA A 134 -5.96 1.51 6.79
C ALA A 134 -5.19 0.71 7.84
N ALA A 135 -5.48 0.94 9.13
CA ALA A 135 -4.74 0.45 10.28
C ALA A 135 -4.60 -1.08 10.37
N ASP A 136 -5.52 -1.79 9.76
CA ASP A 136 -5.62 -3.26 9.73
C ASP A 136 -5.36 -3.85 8.33
N ALA A 137 -4.92 -3.03 7.38
CA ALA A 137 -4.62 -3.44 6.01
C ALA A 137 -3.16 -3.15 5.60
N HIS A 138 -2.24 -3.09 6.57
CA HIS A 138 -0.81 -3.10 6.33
C HIS A 138 -0.10 -4.01 7.32
N SER A 139 1.07 -4.52 6.93
CA SER A 139 1.86 -5.40 7.77
C SER A 139 3.36 -5.34 7.43
N THR A 140 4.14 -6.13 8.17
CA THR A 140 5.56 -6.29 8.01
C THR A 140 6.02 -7.63 8.59
N PHE A 141 7.32 -7.86 8.59
CA PHE A 141 7.98 -9.01 9.22
C PHE A 141 8.45 -8.66 10.65
N ASP A 142 8.79 -9.67 11.42
CA ASP A 142 9.53 -9.49 12.66
C ASP A 142 10.92 -8.89 12.35
N GLY A 143 11.24 -7.80 13.00
CA GLY A 143 12.57 -7.22 12.92
C GLY A 143 13.50 -7.76 14.01
N GLU A 144 14.77 -7.37 13.96
CA GLU A 144 15.76 -7.76 14.97
C GLU A 144 15.42 -7.26 16.37
N THR A 145 14.89 -6.04 16.47
CA THR A 145 14.62 -5.37 17.75
C THR A 145 13.14 -5.47 18.15
N LEU A 146 12.23 -5.34 17.19
CA LEU A 146 10.79 -5.28 17.43
C LEU A 146 10.06 -6.37 16.66
N LYS A 147 9.02 -6.92 17.27
CA LYS A 147 8.08 -7.80 16.58
C LYS A 147 7.18 -7.00 15.65
N ALA A 148 6.73 -7.63 14.56
CA ALA A 148 5.85 -7.02 13.55
C ALA A 148 4.62 -6.34 14.16
N ALA A 149 3.96 -6.99 15.13
CA ALA A 149 2.81 -6.41 15.82
C ALA A 149 3.16 -5.09 16.56
N GLN A 150 4.38 -4.99 17.11
CA GLN A 150 4.84 -3.76 17.79
C GLN A 150 5.17 -2.68 16.76
N ILE A 151 5.80 -3.03 15.64
CA ILE A 151 6.09 -2.12 14.53
C ILE A 151 4.78 -1.52 13.99
N ILE A 152 3.78 -2.37 13.71
CA ILE A 152 2.46 -1.93 13.22
C ILE A 152 1.79 -1.00 14.22
N ALA A 153 1.74 -1.37 15.50
CA ALA A 153 1.12 -0.56 16.53
C ALA A 153 1.81 0.80 16.69
N HIS A 154 3.15 0.82 16.66
CA HIS A 154 3.95 2.04 16.71
C HIS A 154 3.65 2.96 15.52
N HIS A 155 3.68 2.45 14.29
CA HIS A 155 3.43 3.24 13.08
C HIS A 155 1.97 3.71 12.99
N ASN A 156 1.00 2.91 13.41
CA ASN A 156 -0.38 3.35 13.56
C ASN A 156 -0.54 4.54 14.52
N SER A 157 0.33 4.66 15.51
CA SER A 157 0.36 5.81 16.43
C SER A 157 1.08 7.02 15.81
N VAL A 158 2.31 6.81 15.32
CA VAL A 158 3.16 7.91 14.80
C VAL A 158 2.54 8.55 13.56
N LEU A 159 1.98 7.75 12.65
CA LEU A 159 1.42 8.23 11.40
C LEU A 159 0.12 9.04 11.57
N ARG A 160 -0.48 9.08 12.76
CA ARG A 160 -1.59 10.02 13.06
C ARG A 160 -1.21 11.49 12.91
N ASN A 161 0.07 11.80 12.90
CA ASN A 161 0.56 13.16 12.62
C ASN A 161 0.54 13.52 11.13
N PHE A 162 0.36 12.56 10.24
CA PHE A 162 0.41 12.72 8.79
C PHE A 162 -0.86 12.19 8.09
N ALA A 163 -1.60 11.31 8.74
CA ALA A 163 -2.77 10.64 8.18
C ALA A 163 -3.88 10.47 9.21
N LYS A 164 -5.10 10.29 8.73
CA LYS A 164 -6.17 9.72 9.54
C LYS A 164 -6.00 8.19 9.53
N VAL A 165 -5.83 7.60 10.71
CA VAL A 165 -5.61 6.15 10.86
C VAL A 165 -6.92 5.50 11.31
N TYR A 166 -7.51 4.70 10.42
CA TYR A 166 -8.80 4.05 10.61
C TYR A 166 -8.72 2.55 10.34
N SER A 167 -9.57 1.77 11.01
CA SER A 167 -9.87 0.41 10.54
C SER A 167 -10.52 0.46 9.17
N THR A 168 -10.30 -0.56 8.34
CA THR A 168 -10.89 -0.69 7.00
C THR A 168 -12.40 -0.53 6.99
N THR A 169 -13.08 -0.95 8.05
CA THR A 169 -14.54 -0.81 8.21
C THR A 169 -15.03 0.63 8.32
N ASN A 170 -14.15 1.56 8.69
CA ASN A 170 -14.43 2.99 8.88
C ASN A 170 -13.89 3.86 7.74
N ILE A 171 -13.30 3.26 6.71
CA ILE A 171 -12.80 3.97 5.54
C ILE A 171 -13.94 4.14 4.53
N THR A 172 -14.08 5.36 4.03
CA THR A 172 -15.02 5.72 2.97
C THR A 172 -14.29 6.32 1.77
N PHE A 173 -14.81 6.12 0.57
CA PHE A 173 -14.27 6.59 -0.70
C PHE A 173 -15.12 7.69 -1.34
#